data_7445dc493135213ec0a2e47b223019c1
#
_entry.id   7445dc493135213ec0a2e47b223019c1
#
_cell.length_a   1.000
_cell.length_b   1.000
_cell.length_c   1.000
_cell.angle_alpha   90.00
_cell.angle_beta   90.00
_cell.angle_gamma   90.00
#
_symmetry.space_group_name_H-M   'P 1'
#
loop_
_entity.id
_entity.type
_entity.pdbx_description
1 polymer ?
#
loop_
_entity_poly.entity_id
_entity_poly.type
_entity_poly.pdbx_seq_one_letter_code
_entity_poly.pdbx_strand_id
1 'polypeptide(L)'
;MGHNWECANFMTLTSEVDGSSRDFVIVGAEGADRSHPNSIFTEYPQPVTKFPREERSLQWMCGRLRADHGMARPAPAMDYVCGSKFDHALMYGVNSFHDPQSGKQIAYGWITEEDLPQPLIDRQNWSGLISIPRDLSLVVVKNVVGALNSKLEDITSLELELESGGTYKARTLGISPSHKLEALRGGARHVKVSKPHALSLASRIGLDVQTCRFELFAAFQVSDHCRRIGFSIYHTQDLNPEFATSIYLETESETLMIDRPDSSHVDPDILTFSERAPFTLLNIMQPDGSIQREQLQVRAFFDESVLEVFANDRCTFATRIYPATKRVWGIRFWADDDSGHSELLGSKAWDGLRADIRVQ
;
A
#
# COMPACT_ATOMS: atom_id res chain seq x y z
N MET A 1 0.02 -20.00 -6.21
CA MET A 1 0.52 -19.86 -4.82
C MET A 1 1.81 -20.65 -4.75
N GLY A 2 2.87 -20.18 -4.05
CA GLY A 2 4.19 -20.79 -4.01
C GLY A 2 4.26 -22.24 -3.54
N HIS A 3 5.43 -22.85 -3.61
CA HIS A 3 5.66 -24.23 -3.18
C HIS A 3 6.03 -24.35 -1.71
N ASN A 4 6.54 -23.27 -1.10
CA ASN A 4 6.88 -23.20 0.31
C ASN A 4 6.06 -22.10 0.99
N TRP A 5 5.42 -22.43 2.12
CA TRP A 5 4.62 -21.51 2.92
C TRP A 5 5.21 -21.40 4.31
N GLU A 6 5.44 -20.16 4.76
CA GLU A 6 6.10 -19.89 6.04
C GLU A 6 5.56 -18.66 6.75
N CYS A 7 5.95 -18.46 7.99
CA CYS A 7 5.57 -17.33 8.83
C CYS A 7 4.05 -17.11 8.88
N ALA A 8 3.29 -18.21 9.00
CA ALA A 8 1.83 -18.12 9.01
C ALA A 8 1.31 -17.47 10.30
N ASN A 9 0.40 -16.50 10.13
CA ASN A 9 -0.34 -15.86 11.22
C ASN A 9 -1.83 -16.15 11.03
N PHE A 10 -2.52 -16.51 12.11
CA PHE A 10 -3.97 -16.67 12.13
C PHE A 10 -4.57 -15.68 13.13
N MET A 11 -5.66 -15.02 12.74
CA MET A 11 -6.38 -14.08 13.59
C MET A 11 -7.85 -13.97 13.20
N THR A 12 -8.69 -13.65 14.18
CA THR A 12 -10.09 -13.25 13.94
C THR A 12 -10.18 -11.74 14.14
N LEU A 13 -10.67 -11.02 13.11
CA LEU A 13 -10.89 -9.59 13.17
C LEU A 13 -12.39 -9.30 13.17
N THR A 14 -12.79 -8.34 14.00
CA THR A 14 -14.18 -7.90 14.14
C THR A 14 -14.31 -6.47 13.67
N SER A 15 -15.31 -6.19 12.84
CA SER A 15 -15.59 -4.86 12.33
C SER A 15 -16.29 -4.00 13.38
N GLU A 16 -15.81 -2.78 13.55
CA GLU A 16 -16.45 -1.75 14.38
C GLU A 16 -17.73 -1.18 13.73
N VAL A 17 -17.92 -1.41 12.39
CA VAL A 17 -19.03 -0.84 11.62
C VAL A 17 -20.32 -1.64 11.78
N ASP A 18 -20.24 -2.98 11.81
CA ASP A 18 -21.42 -3.86 11.85
C ASP A 18 -21.28 -5.04 12.82
N GLY A 19 -20.20 -5.13 13.59
CA GLY A 19 -19.92 -6.20 14.53
C GLY A 19 -19.65 -7.57 13.90
N SER A 20 -19.59 -7.65 12.58
CA SER A 20 -19.25 -8.91 11.90
C SER A 20 -17.80 -9.30 12.12
N SER A 21 -17.50 -10.60 12.14
CA SER A 21 -16.15 -11.14 12.31
C SER A 21 -15.76 -12.02 11.13
N ARG A 22 -14.46 -12.03 10.81
CA ARG A 22 -13.85 -12.91 9.81
C ARG A 22 -12.52 -13.44 10.31
N ASP A 23 -12.19 -14.63 9.86
CA ASP A 23 -10.91 -15.27 10.11
C ASP A 23 -9.94 -14.95 8.99
N PHE A 24 -8.70 -14.63 9.35
CA PHE A 24 -7.66 -14.29 8.42
C PHE A 24 -6.43 -15.17 8.64
N VAL A 25 -5.81 -15.54 7.53
CA VAL A 25 -4.46 -16.12 7.50
C VAL A 25 -3.57 -15.17 6.71
N ILE A 26 -2.42 -14.81 7.26
CA ILE A 26 -1.34 -14.12 6.55
C ILE A 26 -0.19 -15.09 6.45
N VAL A 27 0.39 -15.25 5.27
CA VAL A 27 1.43 -16.25 5.01
C VAL A 27 2.42 -15.76 3.96
N GLY A 28 3.70 -16.00 4.16
CA GLY A 28 4.73 -15.90 3.15
C GLY A 28 4.65 -17.11 2.21
N ALA A 29 4.79 -16.87 0.91
CA ALA A 29 4.82 -17.93 -0.11
C ALA A 29 6.04 -17.74 -1.01
N GLU A 30 6.85 -18.79 -1.18
CA GLU A 30 8.04 -18.82 -2.03
C GLU A 30 7.92 -19.84 -3.16
N GLY A 31 8.75 -19.66 -4.21
CA GLY A 31 8.86 -20.61 -5.29
C GLY A 31 7.66 -20.63 -6.20
N ALA A 32 7.18 -19.47 -6.66
CA ALA A 32 6.16 -19.39 -7.68
C ALA A 32 6.64 -20.00 -9.00
N ASP A 33 5.73 -20.63 -9.74
CA ASP A 33 6.03 -21.14 -11.07
C ASP A 33 6.27 -19.97 -12.04
N ARG A 34 7.50 -19.76 -12.46
CA ARG A 34 7.92 -18.72 -13.42
C ARG A 34 7.24 -18.85 -14.77
N SER A 35 6.78 -20.04 -15.13
CA SER A 35 6.07 -20.29 -16.38
C SER A 35 4.58 -19.93 -16.32
N HIS A 36 4.04 -19.65 -15.12
CA HIS A 36 2.63 -19.30 -14.97
C HIS A 36 2.32 -17.96 -15.65
N PRO A 37 1.25 -17.85 -16.48
CA PRO A 37 0.90 -16.62 -17.20
C PRO A 37 0.71 -15.38 -16.30
N ASN A 38 0.32 -15.59 -15.05
CA ASN A 38 0.14 -14.53 -14.05
C ASN A 38 1.34 -14.39 -13.10
N SER A 39 2.49 -14.97 -13.44
CA SER A 39 3.72 -14.73 -12.69
C SER A 39 4.12 -13.27 -12.86
N ILE A 40 4.48 -12.59 -11.76
CA ILE A 40 4.98 -11.22 -11.80
C ILE A 40 6.20 -11.07 -12.72
N PHE A 41 6.88 -12.16 -13.04
CA PHE A 41 8.03 -12.20 -13.94
C PHE A 41 7.66 -12.22 -15.42
N THR A 42 6.41 -12.55 -15.79
CA THR A 42 5.92 -12.49 -17.19
C THR A 42 5.46 -11.09 -17.58
N GLU A 43 5.06 -10.25 -16.62
CA GLU A 43 4.61 -8.87 -16.87
C GLU A 43 5.77 -7.89 -17.05
N TYR A 44 6.96 -8.24 -16.61
CA TYR A 44 8.15 -7.44 -16.81
C TYR A 44 9.07 -8.17 -17.78
N PRO A 45 9.29 -7.65 -18.99
CA PRO A 45 10.47 -8.04 -19.77
C PRO A 45 11.68 -7.60 -18.95
N GLN A 46 12.14 -8.49 -18.06
CA GLN A 46 13.33 -8.24 -17.27
C GLN A 46 14.47 -8.02 -18.26
N PRO A 47 15.14 -6.88 -18.22
CA PRO A 47 16.52 -6.91 -18.64
C PRO A 47 17.16 -8.04 -17.83
N VAL A 48 17.96 -8.88 -18.46
CA VAL A 48 18.70 -9.94 -17.76
C VAL A 48 19.56 -9.24 -16.69
N THR A 49 18.94 -9.03 -15.52
CA THR A 49 19.62 -8.35 -14.42
C THR A 49 20.46 -9.37 -13.68
N LYS A 50 21.64 -8.96 -13.28
CA LYS A 50 22.58 -9.79 -12.54
C LYS A 50 22.02 -10.25 -11.17
N PHE A 51 20.92 -9.66 -10.73
CA PHE A 51 20.33 -9.85 -9.38
C PHE A 51 18.80 -9.86 -9.46
N PRO A 52 18.17 -10.98 -9.91
CA PRO A 52 16.71 -11.09 -9.85
C PRO A 52 16.27 -11.13 -8.38
N ARG A 53 15.16 -10.43 -8.05
CA ARG A 53 14.50 -10.63 -6.76
C ARG A 53 14.09 -12.09 -6.59
N GLU A 54 14.14 -12.57 -5.36
CA GLU A 54 13.60 -13.89 -5.02
C GLU A 54 12.09 -13.94 -5.27
N GLU A 55 11.60 -15.11 -5.70
CA GLU A 55 10.18 -15.34 -5.95
C GLU A 55 9.43 -15.50 -4.63
N ARG A 56 9.10 -14.38 -4.01
CA ARG A 56 8.38 -14.30 -2.75
C ARG A 56 7.11 -13.48 -2.89
N SER A 57 6.09 -13.87 -2.16
CA SER A 57 4.89 -13.06 -2.00
C SER A 57 4.36 -13.19 -0.59
N LEU A 58 3.92 -12.10 -0.02
CA LEU A 58 3.22 -12.07 1.24
C LEU A 58 1.72 -11.98 0.97
N GLN A 59 0.97 -13.02 1.33
CA GLN A 59 -0.44 -13.16 1.00
C GLN A 59 -1.31 -13.14 2.25
N TRP A 60 -2.55 -12.70 2.09
CA TRP A 60 -3.60 -12.90 3.08
C TRP A 60 -4.81 -13.61 2.46
N MET A 61 -5.46 -14.41 3.28
CA MET A 61 -6.70 -15.12 2.96
C MET A 61 -7.72 -14.82 4.03
N CYS A 62 -8.96 -14.60 3.62
CA CYS A 62 -10.11 -14.37 4.49
C CYS A 62 -11.12 -15.50 4.32
N GLY A 63 -11.74 -15.89 5.42
CA GLY A 63 -12.77 -16.91 5.40
C GLY A 63 -13.48 -17.07 6.73
N ARG A 64 -14.04 -18.26 6.91
CA ARG A 64 -14.69 -18.67 8.17
C ARG A 64 -14.16 -20.02 8.58
N LEU A 65 -13.65 -20.10 9.81
CA LEU A 65 -13.21 -21.36 10.36
C LEU A 65 -14.42 -22.26 10.64
N ARG A 66 -14.39 -23.48 10.09
CA ARG A 66 -15.39 -24.52 10.40
C ARG A 66 -14.85 -25.48 11.45
N ALA A 67 -15.63 -25.72 12.48
CA ALA A 67 -15.46 -26.93 13.29
C ALA A 67 -16.16 -28.09 12.54
N ASP A 68 -15.40 -29.02 12.02
CA ASP A 68 -15.95 -30.21 11.38
C ASP A 68 -16.42 -31.20 12.45
N HIS A 69 -17.72 -31.18 12.75
CA HIS A 69 -18.35 -31.98 13.81
C HIS A 69 -18.58 -33.45 13.42
N GLY A 70 -18.22 -33.89 12.20
CA GLY A 70 -18.58 -35.17 11.64
C GLY A 70 -17.47 -36.22 11.52
N MET A 71 -16.21 -35.86 11.71
CA MET A 71 -15.08 -36.79 11.57
C MET A 71 -14.51 -37.24 12.91
N ALA A 72 -14.02 -38.48 12.95
CA ALA A 72 -13.36 -39.06 14.14
C ALA A 72 -12.11 -38.27 14.60
N ARG A 73 -11.55 -37.42 13.73
CA ARG A 73 -10.55 -36.38 14.00
C ARG A 73 -10.86 -35.18 13.14
N PRO A 74 -11.68 -34.21 13.59
CA PRO A 74 -11.98 -33.01 12.83
C PRO A 74 -10.71 -32.18 12.65
N ALA A 75 -10.26 -32.02 11.41
CA ALA A 75 -9.24 -31.03 11.07
C ALA A 75 -9.93 -29.67 10.92
N PRO A 76 -9.45 -28.61 11.58
CA PRO A 76 -9.98 -27.28 11.34
C PRO A 76 -9.78 -26.91 9.87
N ALA A 77 -10.84 -26.49 9.20
CA ALA A 77 -10.81 -26.01 7.82
C ALA A 77 -11.37 -24.60 7.76
N MET A 78 -10.80 -23.77 6.94
CA MET A 78 -11.31 -22.42 6.68
C MET A 78 -11.99 -22.41 5.29
N ASP A 79 -13.26 -22.00 5.26
CA ASP A 79 -13.95 -21.70 4.01
C ASP A 79 -13.38 -20.41 3.44
N TYR A 80 -12.53 -20.52 2.43
CA TYR A 80 -11.95 -19.36 1.74
C TYR A 80 -13.06 -18.55 1.05
N VAL A 81 -12.99 -17.22 1.22
CA VAL A 81 -13.95 -16.28 0.64
C VAL A 81 -13.25 -15.28 -0.27
N CYS A 82 -12.20 -14.60 0.22
CA CYS A 82 -11.46 -13.62 -0.53
C CYS A 82 -9.99 -13.56 -0.06
N GLY A 83 -9.13 -12.89 -0.82
CA GLY A 83 -7.73 -12.74 -0.46
C GLY A 83 -6.95 -11.92 -1.48
N SER A 84 -5.76 -11.49 -1.09
CA SER A 84 -4.85 -10.71 -1.91
C SER A 84 -3.42 -10.78 -1.36
N LYS A 85 -2.53 -9.97 -1.91
CA LYS A 85 -1.23 -9.71 -1.29
C LYS A 85 -1.40 -8.80 -0.08
N PHE A 86 -0.65 -9.09 0.98
CA PHE A 86 -0.56 -8.25 2.16
C PHE A 86 0.31 -7.02 1.90
N ASP A 87 1.35 -7.19 1.09
CA ASP A 87 2.22 -6.14 0.60
C ASP A 87 2.61 -6.42 -0.85
N HIS A 88 2.70 -5.40 -1.67
CA HIS A 88 2.90 -5.54 -3.11
C HIS A 88 4.35 -5.28 -3.56
N ALA A 89 5.30 -5.15 -2.60
CA ALA A 89 6.69 -4.89 -2.93
C ALA A 89 7.66 -5.84 -2.19
N LEU A 90 8.55 -5.30 -1.36
CA LEU A 90 9.68 -6.04 -0.78
C LEU A 90 9.41 -6.63 0.61
N MET A 91 8.20 -6.43 1.16
CA MET A 91 7.91 -6.97 2.49
C MET A 91 7.70 -8.47 2.47
N TYR A 92 8.32 -9.16 3.43
CA TYR A 92 8.20 -10.59 3.65
C TYR A 92 8.21 -10.94 5.15
N GLY A 93 7.95 -12.19 5.52
CA GLY A 93 8.13 -12.70 6.88
C GLY A 93 7.35 -11.91 7.94
N VAL A 94 6.04 -11.66 7.72
CA VAL A 94 5.20 -10.91 8.67
C VAL A 94 4.93 -11.74 9.91
N ASN A 95 4.97 -11.06 11.06
CA ASN A 95 4.44 -11.56 12.33
C ASN A 95 3.45 -10.55 12.91
N SER A 96 2.47 -11.03 13.68
CA SER A 96 1.44 -10.17 14.26
C SER A 96 1.10 -10.59 15.69
N PHE A 97 0.61 -9.63 16.47
CA PHE A 97 0.16 -9.86 17.84
C PHE A 97 -1.00 -8.93 18.20
N HIS A 98 -1.80 -9.35 19.17
CA HIS A 98 -2.83 -8.51 19.75
C HIS A 98 -2.21 -7.59 20.81
N ASP A 99 -2.38 -6.28 20.65
CA ASP A 99 -1.98 -5.28 21.64
C ASP A 99 -3.13 -5.04 22.63
N PRO A 100 -3.04 -5.48 23.87
CA PRO A 100 -4.13 -5.35 24.85
C PRO A 100 -4.38 -3.87 25.25
N GLN A 101 -3.42 -2.98 25.04
CA GLN A 101 -3.59 -1.56 25.39
C GLN A 101 -4.47 -0.82 24.37
N SER A 102 -4.29 -1.08 23.08
CA SER A 102 -5.05 -0.46 22.01
C SER A 102 -6.23 -1.29 21.53
N GLY A 103 -6.27 -2.59 21.88
CA GLY A 103 -7.24 -3.55 21.35
C GLY A 103 -7.04 -3.87 19.87
N LYS A 104 -5.91 -3.47 19.28
CA LYS A 104 -5.62 -3.67 17.85
C LYS A 104 -4.76 -4.91 17.62
N GLN A 105 -4.93 -5.55 16.47
CA GLN A 105 -3.98 -6.52 15.96
C GLN A 105 -2.88 -5.76 15.22
N ILE A 106 -1.63 -5.87 15.69
CA ILE A 106 -0.48 -5.15 15.13
C ILE A 106 0.41 -6.13 14.38
N ALA A 107 0.82 -5.77 13.18
CA ALA A 107 1.73 -6.56 12.34
C ALA A 107 3.02 -5.81 12.05
N TYR A 108 4.11 -6.56 11.94
CA TYR A 108 5.43 -6.12 11.46
C TYR A 108 5.93 -7.12 10.42
N GLY A 109 6.67 -6.63 9.43
CA GLY A 109 7.29 -7.46 8.41
C GLY A 109 8.75 -7.09 8.19
N TRP A 110 9.46 -7.98 7.53
CA TRP A 110 10.83 -7.75 7.08
C TRP A 110 10.79 -7.13 5.68
N ILE A 111 11.37 -5.96 5.52
CA ILE A 111 11.60 -5.33 4.20
C ILE A 111 12.99 -5.75 3.75
N THR A 112 13.05 -6.52 2.65
CA THR A 112 14.30 -7.10 2.15
C THR A 112 15.20 -6.04 1.50
N GLU A 113 16.47 -6.38 1.26
CA GLU A 113 17.46 -5.53 0.58
C GLU A 113 17.80 -6.06 -0.83
N GLU A 114 16.86 -6.76 -1.48
CA GLU A 114 17.12 -7.49 -2.73
C GLU A 114 17.38 -6.59 -3.95
N ASP A 115 17.04 -5.30 -3.85
CA ASP A 115 17.29 -4.34 -4.93
C ASP A 115 18.73 -3.78 -4.91
N LEU A 116 19.46 -4.01 -3.83
CA LEU A 116 20.82 -3.50 -3.66
C LEU A 116 21.84 -4.59 -4.00
N PRO A 117 22.81 -4.33 -4.88
CA PRO A 117 23.86 -5.31 -5.18
C PRO A 117 24.77 -5.57 -3.98
N GLN A 118 25.26 -6.80 -3.85
CA GLN A 118 26.04 -7.26 -2.69
C GLN A 118 27.19 -6.33 -2.28
N PRO A 119 27.99 -5.74 -3.19
CA PRO A 119 29.07 -4.82 -2.80
C PRO A 119 28.57 -3.55 -2.08
N LEU A 120 27.33 -3.12 -2.36
CA LEU A 120 26.73 -1.97 -1.65
C LEU A 120 26.17 -2.40 -0.31
N ILE A 121 25.58 -3.61 -0.20
CA ILE A 121 25.16 -4.21 1.07
C ILE A 121 26.36 -4.35 2.01
N ASP A 122 27.47 -4.88 1.52
CA ASP A 122 28.72 -5.04 2.31
C ASP A 122 29.25 -3.68 2.79
N ARG A 123 29.15 -2.66 1.96
CA ARG A 123 29.59 -1.29 2.31
C ARG A 123 28.70 -0.67 3.38
N GLN A 124 27.37 -0.87 3.33
CA GLN A 124 26.48 -0.35 4.37
C GLN A 124 26.52 -1.17 5.67
N ASN A 125 27.04 -2.41 5.63
CA ASN A 125 27.24 -3.32 6.77
C ASN A 125 25.95 -3.73 7.51
N TRP A 126 24.83 -3.75 6.81
CA TRP A 126 23.54 -4.30 7.24
C TRP A 126 22.67 -4.66 6.03
N SER A 127 21.65 -5.50 6.21
CA SER A 127 20.75 -5.93 5.16
C SER A 127 19.33 -6.12 5.68
N GLY A 128 18.37 -5.47 5.01
CA GLY A 128 16.96 -5.49 5.37
C GLY A 128 16.66 -4.74 6.67
N LEU A 129 15.39 -4.51 6.92
CA LEU A 129 14.90 -3.81 8.11
C LEU A 129 13.46 -4.21 8.44
N ILE A 130 12.99 -3.83 9.63
CA ILE A 130 11.62 -4.06 10.06
C ILE A 130 10.75 -2.90 9.57
N SER A 131 9.56 -3.24 9.02
CA SER A 131 8.56 -2.24 8.60
C SER A 131 8.06 -1.41 9.79
N ILE A 132 7.40 -0.30 9.49
CA ILE A 132 6.59 0.38 10.50
C ILE A 132 5.45 -0.54 10.98
N PRO A 133 4.96 -0.37 12.25
CA PRO A 133 3.82 -1.14 12.74
C PRO A 133 2.56 -0.85 11.93
N ARG A 134 1.80 -1.91 11.61
CA ARG A 134 0.55 -1.85 10.85
C ARG A 134 -0.60 -2.33 11.72
N ASP A 135 -1.64 -1.53 11.89
CA ASP A 135 -2.88 -1.94 12.54
C ASP A 135 -3.73 -2.71 11.53
N LEU A 136 -4.17 -3.92 11.91
CA LEU A 136 -5.04 -4.77 11.09
C LEU A 136 -6.49 -4.66 11.55
N SER A 137 -7.41 -4.63 10.60
CA SER A 137 -8.85 -4.51 10.86
C SER A 137 -9.69 -5.25 9.82
N LEU A 138 -10.94 -5.52 10.12
CA LEU A 138 -11.94 -5.90 9.12
C LEU A 138 -12.64 -4.64 8.63
N VAL A 139 -12.27 -4.20 7.43
CA VAL A 139 -12.92 -3.06 6.76
C VAL A 139 -14.26 -3.50 6.19
N VAL A 140 -15.29 -2.70 6.42
CA VAL A 140 -16.65 -2.87 5.88
C VAL A 140 -17.08 -1.60 5.18
N VAL A 141 -17.35 -1.69 3.87
CA VAL A 141 -17.92 -0.61 3.07
C VAL A 141 -19.36 -0.98 2.70
N LYS A 142 -20.32 -0.14 3.08
CA LYS A 142 -21.76 -0.35 2.82
C LYS A 142 -22.20 0.38 1.56
N ASN A 143 -23.35 -0.03 1.02
CA ASN A 143 -24.02 0.60 -0.13
C ASN A 143 -23.14 0.65 -1.39
N VAL A 144 -22.27 -0.32 -1.59
CA VAL A 144 -21.42 -0.42 -2.78
C VAL A 144 -22.29 -0.82 -3.97
N VAL A 145 -22.17 -0.09 -5.06
CA VAL A 145 -22.92 -0.33 -6.32
C VAL A 145 -22.00 -0.59 -7.52
N GLY A 146 -20.70 -0.42 -7.37
CA GLY A 146 -19.73 -0.64 -8.43
C GLY A 146 -18.30 -0.31 -8.00
N ALA A 147 -17.40 -0.49 -8.91
CA ALA A 147 -16.00 -0.09 -8.83
C ALA A 147 -15.68 0.89 -9.97
N LEU A 148 -14.42 1.30 -10.09
CA LEU A 148 -14.01 2.27 -11.12
C LEU A 148 -14.30 1.73 -12.53
N ASN A 149 -13.76 0.55 -12.87
CA ASN A 149 -13.97 -0.11 -14.17
C ASN A 149 -14.30 -1.60 -14.01
N SER A 150 -13.73 -2.27 -13.00
CA SER A 150 -13.91 -3.70 -12.77
C SER A 150 -15.34 -4.03 -12.31
N LYS A 151 -15.81 -5.22 -12.64
CA LYS A 151 -17.00 -5.78 -12.00
C LYS A 151 -16.67 -6.16 -10.56
N LEU A 152 -17.58 -5.89 -9.63
CA LEU A 152 -17.35 -6.15 -8.21
C LEU A 152 -17.01 -7.62 -7.93
N GLU A 153 -17.68 -8.55 -8.63
CA GLU A 153 -17.48 -10.00 -8.50
C GLU A 153 -16.10 -10.49 -8.96
N ASP A 154 -15.40 -9.71 -9.78
CA ASP A 154 -14.05 -10.04 -10.27
C ASP A 154 -12.94 -9.56 -9.30
N ILE A 155 -13.30 -8.77 -8.26
CA ILE A 155 -12.34 -8.22 -7.29
C ILE A 155 -12.07 -9.26 -6.20
N THR A 156 -11.02 -10.05 -6.34
CA THR A 156 -10.69 -11.18 -5.46
C THR A 156 -10.39 -10.79 -4.01
N SER A 157 -10.08 -9.52 -3.74
CA SER A 157 -9.82 -9.00 -2.39
C SER A 157 -11.07 -8.59 -1.62
N LEU A 158 -12.26 -8.72 -2.21
CA LEU A 158 -13.53 -8.34 -1.57
C LEU A 158 -14.42 -9.55 -1.32
N GLU A 159 -14.98 -9.64 -0.11
CA GLU A 159 -16.18 -10.42 0.16
C GLU A 159 -17.40 -9.52 -0.08
N LEU A 160 -18.30 -9.93 -0.95
CA LEU A 160 -19.52 -9.20 -1.28
C LEU A 160 -20.73 -9.88 -0.64
N GLU A 161 -21.55 -9.11 0.06
CA GLU A 161 -22.84 -9.50 0.60
C GLU A 161 -23.92 -8.59 0.01
N LEU A 162 -24.85 -9.17 -0.74
CA LEU A 162 -25.98 -8.43 -1.32
C LEU A 162 -26.90 -7.94 -0.20
N GLU A 163 -27.19 -6.66 -0.17
CA GLU A 163 -28.10 -6.02 0.77
C GLU A 163 -29.51 -5.78 0.17
N SER A 164 -30.50 -5.59 1.03
CA SER A 164 -31.85 -5.21 0.60
C SER A 164 -31.78 -3.84 -0.10
N GLY A 165 -32.13 -3.80 -1.38
CA GLY A 165 -32.04 -2.57 -2.19
C GLY A 165 -31.07 -2.64 -3.37
N GLY A 166 -30.41 -3.80 -3.57
CA GLY A 166 -29.56 -4.05 -4.73
C GLY A 166 -28.15 -3.47 -4.62
N THR A 167 -27.77 -3.02 -3.44
CA THR A 167 -26.40 -2.60 -3.10
C THR A 167 -25.64 -3.76 -2.47
N TYR A 168 -24.32 -3.64 -2.38
CA TYR A 168 -23.46 -4.60 -1.71
C TYR A 168 -22.84 -4.02 -0.45
N LYS A 169 -22.64 -4.90 0.53
CA LYS A 169 -21.68 -4.70 1.60
C LYS A 169 -20.40 -5.40 1.22
N ALA A 170 -19.33 -4.66 1.08
CA ALA A 170 -18.00 -5.19 0.76
C ALA A 170 -17.15 -5.28 2.03
N ARG A 171 -16.47 -6.42 2.23
CA ARG A 171 -15.52 -6.64 3.33
C ARG A 171 -14.14 -6.99 2.78
N THR A 172 -13.11 -6.53 3.45
CA THR A 172 -11.70 -6.80 3.10
C THR A 172 -10.80 -6.68 4.33
N LEU A 173 -9.56 -7.14 4.21
CA LEU A 173 -8.52 -6.85 5.19
C LEU A 173 -8.16 -5.37 5.14
N GLY A 174 -8.26 -4.71 6.29
CA GLY A 174 -7.72 -3.37 6.50
C GLY A 174 -6.29 -3.43 7.01
N ILE A 175 -5.42 -2.64 6.38
CA ILE A 175 -4.00 -2.54 6.74
C ILE A 175 -3.66 -1.04 6.77
N SER A 176 -3.55 -0.47 7.96
CA SER A 176 -3.23 0.95 8.14
C SER A 176 -1.95 1.13 8.96
N PRO A 177 -1.23 2.25 8.79
CA PRO A 177 -0.11 2.56 9.68
C PRO A 177 -0.64 2.71 11.10
N SER A 178 0.05 2.12 12.07
CA SER A 178 -0.40 2.19 13.46
C SER A 178 -0.49 3.63 13.96
N HIS A 179 -1.56 3.92 14.69
CA HIS A 179 -1.75 5.22 15.34
C HIS A 179 -0.59 5.60 16.30
N LYS A 180 0.13 4.60 16.82
CA LYS A 180 1.31 4.82 17.69
C LYS A 180 2.44 5.60 16.98
N LEU A 181 2.47 5.59 15.66
CA LEU A 181 3.42 6.37 14.85
C LEU A 181 3.24 7.89 14.99
N GLU A 182 2.09 8.34 15.48
CA GLU A 182 1.86 9.76 15.75
C GLU A 182 2.87 10.35 16.75
N ALA A 183 3.44 9.51 17.61
CA ALA A 183 4.49 9.91 18.54
C ALA A 183 5.77 10.42 17.81
N LEU A 184 6.03 9.96 16.57
CA LEU A 184 7.16 10.40 15.76
C LEU A 184 7.02 11.83 15.24
N ARG A 185 5.80 12.41 15.28
CA ARG A 185 5.50 13.76 14.82
C ARG A 185 5.97 14.85 15.78
N GLY A 186 6.37 14.46 17.00
CA GLY A 186 6.91 15.38 18.00
C GLY A 186 8.16 16.09 17.47
N GLY A 187 8.10 17.45 17.33
CA GLY A 187 9.20 18.24 16.79
C GLY A 187 9.37 18.23 15.26
N ALA A 188 8.56 17.46 14.51
CA ALA A 188 8.53 17.52 13.05
C ALA A 188 7.89 18.82 12.56
N ARG A 189 8.37 19.33 11.42
CA ARG A 189 7.77 20.49 10.75
C ARG A 189 6.49 20.08 10.05
N HIS A 190 5.35 20.68 10.44
CA HIS A 190 4.06 20.40 9.83
C HIS A 190 3.81 21.34 8.66
N VAL A 191 3.60 20.78 7.47
CA VAL A 191 3.24 21.48 6.22
C VAL A 191 1.95 20.94 5.66
N LYS A 192 1.12 21.79 5.04
CA LYS A 192 -0.21 21.36 4.55
C LYS A 192 -0.71 22.18 3.36
N VAL A 193 -1.55 21.55 2.55
CA VAL A 193 -2.47 22.17 1.59
C VAL A 193 -3.89 21.94 2.12
N SER A 194 -4.58 23.02 2.51
CA SER A 194 -5.84 22.93 3.28
C SER A 194 -7.10 23.18 2.46
N LYS A 195 -6.97 23.61 1.20
CA LYS A 195 -8.11 23.88 0.31
C LYS A 195 -8.05 22.94 -0.89
N PRO A 196 -9.19 22.57 -1.47
CA PRO A 196 -9.22 21.84 -2.73
C PRO A 196 -8.54 22.62 -3.86
N HIS A 197 -7.84 21.89 -4.71
CA HIS A 197 -7.17 22.42 -5.88
C HIS A 197 -7.37 21.47 -7.06
N ALA A 198 -7.85 21.99 -8.19
CA ALA A 198 -7.85 21.25 -9.44
C ALA A 198 -6.43 20.88 -9.85
N LEU A 199 -6.26 19.67 -10.34
CA LEU A 199 -4.97 19.13 -10.74
C LEU A 199 -4.86 18.95 -12.25
N SER A 200 -3.64 19.11 -12.75
CA SER A 200 -3.22 18.78 -14.11
C SER A 200 -1.77 18.33 -14.10
N LEU A 201 -1.22 17.88 -15.22
CA LEU A 201 0.21 17.59 -15.36
C LEU A 201 1.08 18.85 -15.16
N ALA A 202 0.54 20.04 -15.43
CA ALA A 202 1.24 21.32 -15.23
C ALA A 202 1.07 21.90 -13.81
N SER A 203 0.37 21.20 -12.92
CA SER A 203 0.11 21.68 -11.55
C SER A 203 1.40 21.94 -10.79
N ARG A 204 1.43 23.08 -10.07
CA ARG A 204 2.54 23.46 -9.19
C ARG A 204 2.20 23.32 -7.71
N ILE A 205 1.08 22.68 -7.43
CA ILE A 205 0.60 22.43 -6.06
C ILE A 205 1.53 21.40 -5.41
N GLY A 206 2.04 21.71 -4.24
CA GLY A 206 2.95 20.80 -3.54
C GLY A 206 3.20 21.17 -2.08
N LEU A 207 4.04 20.38 -1.44
CA LEU A 207 4.51 20.57 -0.08
C LEU A 207 6.03 20.75 -0.08
N ASP A 208 6.50 21.72 0.70
CA ASP A 208 7.93 21.96 0.94
C ASP A 208 8.43 20.96 1.99
N VAL A 209 8.64 19.69 1.58
CA VAL A 209 9.29 18.65 2.39
C VAL A 209 10.79 18.65 2.05
N GLN A 210 11.66 18.56 3.05
CA GLN A 210 13.09 18.75 2.88
C GLN A 210 13.95 17.58 3.37
N THR A 211 13.40 16.70 4.19
CA THR A 211 14.12 15.56 4.74
C THR A 211 13.65 14.23 4.13
N CYS A 212 14.52 13.21 4.17
CA CYS A 212 14.14 11.83 3.86
C CYS A 212 13.44 11.12 5.04
N ARG A 213 12.88 11.87 6.00
CA ARG A 213 12.14 11.33 7.15
C ARG A 213 10.84 12.07 7.32
N PHE A 214 9.82 11.63 6.61
CA PHE A 214 8.52 12.30 6.67
C PHE A 214 7.35 11.31 6.62
N GLU A 215 6.21 11.76 7.13
CA GLU A 215 4.90 11.20 6.89
C GLU A 215 4.11 12.15 6.00
N LEU A 216 3.45 11.61 4.99
CA LEU A 216 2.53 12.32 4.09
C LEU A 216 1.14 11.70 4.19
N PHE A 217 0.11 12.53 4.20
CA PHE A 217 -1.27 12.19 3.88
C PHE A 217 -1.76 13.08 2.74
N ALA A 218 -2.42 12.47 1.75
CA ALA A 218 -3.07 13.17 0.66
C ALA A 218 -4.42 12.52 0.31
N ALA A 219 -5.43 13.33 0.04
CA ALA A 219 -6.75 12.89 -0.38
C ALA A 219 -7.11 13.53 -1.74
N PHE A 220 -7.57 12.70 -2.67
CA PHE A 220 -7.89 13.12 -4.04
C PHE A 220 -9.33 12.76 -4.38
N GLN A 221 -9.99 13.66 -5.14
CA GLN A 221 -11.18 13.35 -5.90
C GLN A 221 -10.76 13.00 -7.33
N VAL A 222 -11.16 11.82 -7.77
CA VAL A 222 -10.81 11.28 -9.09
C VAL A 222 -12.00 11.42 -10.03
N SER A 223 -11.83 12.16 -11.15
CA SER A 223 -12.87 12.32 -12.15
C SER A 223 -13.01 11.08 -13.04
N ASP A 224 -14.10 10.99 -13.81
CA ASP A 224 -14.33 9.89 -14.77
C ASP A 224 -13.38 9.92 -15.97
N HIS A 225 -12.75 11.06 -16.23
CA HIS A 225 -11.81 11.26 -17.35
C HIS A 225 -10.34 11.28 -16.92
N CYS A 226 -10.08 11.05 -15.65
CA CYS A 226 -8.73 10.98 -15.11
C CYS A 226 -8.05 9.68 -15.56
N ARG A 227 -6.87 9.78 -16.16
CA ARG A 227 -6.04 8.62 -16.52
C ARG A 227 -5.08 8.25 -15.39
N ARG A 228 -4.46 9.25 -14.76
CA ARG A 228 -3.50 9.06 -13.68
C ARG A 228 -3.58 10.21 -12.69
N ILE A 229 -3.50 9.92 -11.40
CA ILE A 229 -3.53 10.93 -10.34
C ILE A 229 -2.65 10.52 -9.15
N GLY A 230 -1.89 11.45 -8.62
CA GLY A 230 -1.02 11.18 -7.49
C GLY A 230 -0.04 12.30 -7.19
N PHE A 231 1.16 11.91 -6.76
CA PHE A 231 2.21 12.85 -6.41
C PHE A 231 3.60 12.28 -6.70
N SER A 232 4.58 13.19 -6.81
CA SER A 232 5.99 12.85 -6.98
C SER A 232 6.83 13.45 -5.87
N ILE A 233 7.77 12.65 -5.34
CA ILE A 233 8.80 13.04 -4.37
C ILE A 233 10.07 13.34 -5.16
N TYR A 234 10.56 14.57 -5.10
CA TYR A 234 11.73 15.00 -5.87
C TYR A 234 13.02 14.83 -5.10
N HIS A 235 14.02 14.22 -5.76
CA HIS A 235 15.34 13.94 -5.17
C HIS A 235 16.43 14.93 -5.61
N THR A 236 16.10 15.89 -6.49
CA THR A 236 17.03 16.93 -6.99
C THR A 236 16.47 18.33 -6.84
N GLN A 237 17.36 19.33 -6.70
CA GLN A 237 17.00 20.72 -6.42
C GLN A 237 16.24 21.40 -7.56
N ASP A 238 16.55 21.03 -8.78
CA ASP A 238 15.90 21.55 -9.99
C ASP A 238 14.49 20.98 -10.21
N LEU A 239 14.03 20.09 -9.31
CA LEU A 239 12.76 19.36 -9.40
C LEU A 239 12.64 18.63 -10.73
N ASN A 240 13.75 18.03 -11.19
CA ASN A 240 13.76 17.24 -12.41
C ASN A 240 12.90 15.98 -12.21
N PRO A 241 11.84 15.77 -13.02
CA PRO A 241 11.00 14.58 -12.93
C PRO A 241 11.76 13.28 -13.25
N GLU A 242 12.87 13.33 -13.96
CA GLU A 242 13.74 12.17 -14.20
C GLU A 242 14.36 11.62 -12.91
N PHE A 243 14.42 12.43 -11.84
CA PHE A 243 14.95 12.03 -10.53
C PHE A 243 13.88 12.16 -9.46
N ALA A 244 12.74 11.50 -9.68
CA ALA A 244 11.63 11.50 -8.76
C ALA A 244 11.09 10.08 -8.52
N THR A 245 10.47 9.89 -7.36
CA THR A 245 9.63 8.73 -7.08
C THR A 245 8.19 9.17 -7.19
N SER A 246 7.42 8.56 -8.07
CA SER A 246 6.01 8.90 -8.31
C SER A 246 5.08 7.82 -7.78
N ILE A 247 4.10 8.23 -6.98
CA ILE A 247 3.05 7.38 -6.45
C ILE A 247 1.73 7.85 -7.05
N TYR A 248 1.04 6.98 -7.79
CA TYR A 248 -0.19 7.36 -8.49
C TYR A 248 -1.11 6.18 -8.76
N LEU A 249 -2.39 6.48 -8.88
CA LEU A 249 -3.40 5.57 -9.41
C LEU A 249 -3.48 5.73 -10.94
N GLU A 250 -3.31 4.63 -11.68
CA GLU A 250 -3.66 4.51 -13.08
C GLU A 250 -5.08 3.96 -13.16
N THR A 251 -6.00 4.79 -13.64
CA THR A 251 -7.44 4.49 -13.51
C THR A 251 -7.91 3.44 -14.50
N GLU A 252 -7.38 3.43 -15.72
CA GLU A 252 -7.78 2.50 -16.79
C GLU A 252 -7.46 1.04 -16.40
N SER A 253 -6.28 0.81 -15.87
CA SER A 253 -5.83 -0.51 -15.40
C SER A 253 -6.21 -0.82 -13.95
N GLU A 254 -6.81 0.14 -13.23
CA GLU A 254 -7.08 0.05 -11.78
C GLU A 254 -5.85 -0.42 -11.01
N THR A 255 -4.73 0.27 -11.26
CA THR A 255 -3.42 -0.09 -10.70
C THR A 255 -2.83 1.06 -9.92
N LEU A 256 -2.50 0.82 -8.65
CA LEU A 256 -1.68 1.75 -7.88
C LEU A 256 -0.21 1.49 -8.20
N MET A 257 0.51 2.53 -8.57
CA MET A 257 1.88 2.49 -9.02
C MET A 257 2.81 3.21 -8.06
N ILE A 258 4.00 2.64 -7.85
CA ILE A 258 5.16 3.37 -7.35
C ILE A 258 6.22 3.32 -8.45
N ASP A 259 6.35 4.40 -9.17
CA ASP A 259 7.32 4.53 -10.25
C ASP A 259 8.61 5.12 -9.70
N ARG A 260 9.69 4.34 -9.77
CA ARG A 260 10.97 4.68 -9.15
C ARG A 260 12.21 4.45 -10.03
N PRO A 261 12.09 4.17 -11.35
CA PRO A 261 13.25 3.93 -12.20
C PRO A 261 14.26 5.08 -12.18
N ASP A 262 13.73 6.29 -12.01
CA ASP A 262 14.51 7.54 -12.03
C ASP A 262 14.91 8.01 -10.63
N SER A 263 14.48 7.31 -9.58
CA SER A 263 14.73 7.72 -8.19
C SER A 263 16.13 7.42 -7.67
N SER A 264 16.89 6.55 -8.36
CA SER A 264 18.26 6.20 -7.99
C SER A 264 19.21 6.39 -9.16
N HIS A 265 20.25 7.16 -8.95
CA HIS A 265 21.37 7.38 -9.89
C HIS A 265 22.72 7.18 -9.21
N VAL A 266 22.71 6.50 -8.05
CA VAL A 266 23.93 6.25 -7.25
C VAL A 266 24.76 5.15 -7.88
N ASP A 267 24.13 4.12 -8.40
CA ASP A 267 24.79 2.96 -8.98
C ASP A 267 23.81 2.29 -9.99
N PRO A 268 24.26 2.04 -11.23
CA PRO A 268 23.42 1.45 -12.28
C PRO A 268 23.03 -0.01 -12.01
N ASP A 269 23.68 -0.66 -11.07
CA ASP A 269 23.36 -2.04 -10.68
C ASP A 269 22.24 -2.12 -9.62
N ILE A 270 21.76 -0.97 -9.06
CA ILE A 270 20.60 -0.95 -8.18
C ILE A 270 19.33 -1.22 -8.99
N LEU A 271 18.48 -2.12 -8.51
CA LEU A 271 17.20 -2.41 -9.15
C LEU A 271 16.19 -1.32 -8.77
N THR A 272 15.65 -0.63 -9.78
CA THR A 272 14.73 0.51 -9.61
C THR A 272 13.42 0.36 -10.37
N PHE A 273 13.02 -0.85 -10.76
CA PHE A 273 11.76 -1.04 -11.48
C PHE A 273 10.53 -0.65 -10.62
N SER A 274 9.46 -0.28 -11.30
CA SER A 274 8.21 0.18 -10.69
C SER A 274 7.51 -0.94 -9.93
N GLU A 275 6.90 -0.61 -8.78
CA GLU A 275 6.02 -1.51 -8.04
C GLU A 275 4.57 -1.29 -8.46
N ARG A 276 3.76 -2.37 -8.44
CA ARG A 276 2.37 -2.35 -8.89
C ARG A 276 1.45 -3.13 -7.95
N ALA A 277 0.24 -2.61 -7.77
CA ALA A 277 -0.82 -3.32 -7.07
C ALA A 277 -2.17 -3.14 -7.76
N PRO A 278 -2.98 -4.19 -7.94
CA PRO A 278 -4.39 -4.01 -8.28
C PRO A 278 -5.07 -3.16 -7.19
N PHE A 279 -5.74 -2.09 -7.60
CA PHE A 279 -6.43 -1.20 -6.69
C PHE A 279 -7.53 -0.42 -7.41
N THR A 280 -8.74 -0.48 -6.87
CA THR A 280 -9.88 0.25 -7.39
C THR A 280 -10.51 1.17 -6.35
N LEU A 281 -11.28 2.14 -6.81
CA LEU A 281 -12.16 2.98 -5.99
C LEU A 281 -13.59 2.48 -6.14
N LEU A 282 -14.28 2.33 -5.00
CA LEU A 282 -15.65 1.86 -4.97
C LEU A 282 -16.63 3.01 -5.24
N ASN A 283 -17.73 2.72 -5.94
CA ASN A 283 -18.85 3.62 -6.12
C ASN A 283 -19.91 3.29 -5.06
N ILE A 284 -20.32 4.30 -4.29
CA ILE A 284 -21.16 4.16 -3.10
C ILE A 284 -22.44 4.93 -3.29
N MET A 285 -23.58 4.26 -3.13
CA MET A 285 -24.88 4.89 -3.16
C MET A 285 -25.11 5.71 -1.88
N GLN A 286 -25.44 6.98 -2.06
CA GLN A 286 -25.73 7.89 -0.98
C GLN A 286 -27.20 7.77 -0.55
N PRO A 287 -27.59 8.30 0.65
CA PRO A 287 -28.97 8.26 1.11
C PRO A 287 -29.97 8.98 0.22
N ASP A 288 -29.54 9.93 -0.60
CA ASP A 288 -30.36 10.65 -1.60
C ASP A 288 -30.47 9.93 -2.94
N GLY A 289 -29.88 8.74 -3.07
CA GLY A 289 -29.86 7.94 -4.29
C GLY A 289 -28.76 8.32 -5.28
N SER A 290 -27.98 9.35 -5.02
CA SER A 290 -26.81 9.67 -5.85
C SER A 290 -25.69 8.64 -5.65
N ILE A 291 -24.82 8.50 -6.65
CA ILE A 291 -23.63 7.64 -6.56
C ILE A 291 -22.42 8.53 -6.41
N GLN A 292 -21.64 8.27 -5.37
CA GLN A 292 -20.38 8.94 -5.11
C GLN A 292 -19.22 7.95 -5.14
N ARG A 293 -18.18 8.28 -5.89
CA ARG A 293 -16.92 7.52 -5.87
C ARG A 293 -16.15 7.78 -4.59
N GLU A 294 -15.52 6.74 -4.03
CA GLU A 294 -14.55 6.89 -2.97
C GLU A 294 -13.46 7.89 -3.35
N GLN A 295 -12.98 8.63 -2.37
CA GLN A 295 -11.76 9.40 -2.50
C GLN A 295 -10.55 8.47 -2.52
N LEU A 296 -9.54 8.77 -3.33
CA LEU A 296 -8.23 8.14 -3.18
C LEU A 296 -7.50 8.80 -2.00
N GLN A 297 -7.29 8.05 -0.94
CA GLN A 297 -6.55 8.48 0.24
C GLN A 297 -5.21 7.74 0.28
N VAL A 298 -4.11 8.48 0.31
CA VAL A 298 -2.78 7.89 0.35
C VAL A 298 -2.04 8.40 1.58
N ARG A 299 -1.49 7.48 2.37
CA ARG A 299 -0.49 7.77 3.41
C ARG A 299 0.85 7.19 2.96
N ALA A 300 1.91 7.95 3.13
CA ALA A 300 3.27 7.52 2.79
C ALA A 300 4.22 7.88 3.92
N PHE A 301 5.10 6.95 4.26
CA PHE A 301 6.22 7.14 5.19
C PHE A 301 7.50 6.95 4.41
N PHE A 302 8.36 7.94 4.44
CA PHE A 302 9.69 7.84 3.86
C PHE A 302 10.73 7.98 4.97
N ASP A 303 11.61 6.98 5.10
CA ASP A 303 12.70 6.98 6.08
C ASP A 303 14.00 6.57 5.39
N GLU A 304 14.84 7.56 5.10
CA GLU A 304 16.14 7.44 4.44
C GLU A 304 16.08 6.73 3.07
N SER A 305 15.85 5.43 3.07
CA SER A 305 15.80 4.58 1.86
C SER A 305 14.59 3.66 1.82
N VAL A 306 13.66 3.80 2.75
CA VAL A 306 12.42 3.01 2.78
C VAL A 306 11.24 3.90 2.49
N LEU A 307 10.39 3.45 1.60
CA LEU A 307 9.09 4.06 1.33
C LEU A 307 8.00 3.02 1.63
N GLU A 308 7.14 3.32 2.61
CA GLU A 308 5.93 2.56 2.87
C GLU A 308 4.71 3.38 2.48
N VAL A 309 3.82 2.81 1.65
CA VAL A 309 2.64 3.48 1.09
C VAL A 309 1.39 2.68 1.43
N PHE A 310 0.34 3.39 1.82
CA PHE A 310 -0.96 2.85 2.18
C PHE A 310 -2.05 3.60 1.42
N ALA A 311 -2.87 2.89 0.65
CA ALA A 311 -3.98 3.47 -0.08
C ALA A 311 -5.31 2.93 0.45
N ASN A 312 -6.21 3.83 0.86
CA ASN A 312 -7.55 3.56 1.42
C ASN A 312 -7.53 2.44 2.48
N ASP A 313 -6.44 2.29 3.23
CA ASP A 313 -6.19 1.22 4.21
C ASP A 313 -6.42 -0.21 3.67
N ARG A 314 -6.34 -0.43 2.35
CA ARG A 314 -6.57 -1.72 1.68
C ARG A 314 -5.43 -2.20 0.80
N CYS A 315 -4.57 -1.30 0.37
CA CYS A 315 -3.44 -1.61 -0.51
C CYS A 315 -2.16 -1.04 0.09
N THR A 316 -1.10 -1.85 0.16
CA THR A 316 0.14 -1.43 0.80
C THR A 316 1.37 -1.84 0.00
N PHE A 317 2.39 -1.00 0.11
CA PHE A 317 3.73 -1.27 -0.40
C PHE A 317 4.77 -0.94 0.66
N ALA A 318 5.81 -1.76 0.74
CA ALA A 318 7.05 -1.44 1.42
C ALA A 318 8.20 -1.66 0.44
N THR A 319 8.76 -0.58 -0.08
CA THR A 319 9.81 -0.63 -1.12
C THR A 319 11.04 0.18 -0.74
N ARG A 320 12.11 0.00 -1.52
CA ARG A 320 13.38 0.67 -1.31
C ARG A 320 13.59 1.76 -2.35
N ILE A 321 14.12 2.90 -1.89
CA ILE A 321 14.55 4.01 -2.73
C ILE A 321 15.93 4.41 -2.26
N TYR A 322 16.88 4.51 -3.18
CA TYR A 322 18.27 4.83 -2.85
C TYR A 322 18.66 6.19 -3.46
N PRO A 323 18.14 7.32 -2.94
CA PRO A 323 18.45 8.63 -3.49
C PRO A 323 19.93 8.97 -3.27
N ALA A 324 20.52 9.71 -4.21
CA ALA A 324 21.92 10.13 -4.11
C ALA A 324 22.19 11.06 -2.91
N THR A 325 21.16 11.71 -2.39
CA THR A 325 21.26 12.65 -1.28
C THR A 325 20.25 12.30 -0.19
N LYS A 326 20.62 12.57 1.07
CA LYS A 326 19.72 12.45 2.22
C LYS A 326 18.72 13.62 2.33
N ARG A 327 18.28 14.16 1.19
CA ARG A 327 17.39 15.30 1.14
C ARG A 327 16.31 15.10 0.08
N VAL A 328 15.10 15.52 0.41
CA VAL A 328 13.99 15.68 -0.51
C VAL A 328 13.85 17.14 -0.87
N TRP A 329 13.49 17.45 -2.10
CA TRP A 329 13.35 18.80 -2.63
C TRP A 329 11.89 19.21 -2.85
N GLY A 330 10.99 18.51 -2.19
CA GLY A 330 9.56 18.77 -2.18
C GLY A 330 8.74 17.63 -2.77
N ILE A 331 7.43 17.77 -2.58
CA ILE A 331 6.42 16.87 -3.12
C ILE A 331 5.49 17.69 -4.00
N ARG A 332 5.15 17.18 -5.20
CA ARG A 332 4.19 17.82 -6.09
C ARG A 332 3.04 16.90 -6.41
N PHE A 333 1.83 17.47 -6.39
CA PHE A 333 0.58 16.77 -6.73
C PHE A 333 0.19 17.06 -8.17
N TRP A 334 -0.24 16.03 -8.90
CA TRP A 334 -0.58 16.14 -10.31
C TRP A 334 -1.68 15.16 -10.72
N ALA A 335 -2.34 15.44 -11.84
CA ALA A 335 -3.25 14.53 -12.50
C ALA A 335 -3.10 14.63 -14.03
N ASP A 336 -3.21 13.50 -14.70
CA ASP A 336 -3.38 13.38 -16.14
C ASP A 336 -4.89 13.27 -16.41
N ASP A 337 -5.54 14.43 -16.45
CA ASP A 337 -6.99 14.57 -16.53
C ASP A 337 -7.34 15.69 -17.53
N ASP A 338 -7.86 15.29 -18.69
CA ASP A 338 -8.24 16.23 -19.75
C ASP A 338 -9.47 17.07 -19.38
N SER A 339 -10.30 16.62 -18.43
CA SER A 339 -11.49 17.35 -17.98
C SER A 339 -11.18 18.46 -16.98
N GLY A 340 -10.03 18.36 -16.27
CA GLY A 340 -9.64 19.27 -15.21
C GLY A 340 -10.51 19.20 -13.95
N HIS A 341 -11.28 18.13 -13.77
CA HIS A 341 -12.17 17.94 -12.62
C HIS A 341 -11.57 17.07 -11.50
N SER A 342 -10.39 16.50 -11.72
CA SER A 342 -9.68 15.82 -10.63
C SER A 342 -9.05 16.82 -9.70
N GLU A 343 -9.15 16.59 -8.40
CA GLU A 343 -8.75 17.55 -7.37
C GLU A 343 -7.89 16.90 -6.28
N LEU A 344 -6.91 17.65 -5.76
CA LEU A 344 -6.37 17.44 -4.43
C LEU A 344 -7.34 18.06 -3.43
N LEU A 345 -8.00 17.27 -2.61
CA LEU A 345 -8.92 17.75 -1.58
C LEU A 345 -8.18 18.35 -0.39
N GLY A 346 -7.01 17.82 -0.12
CA GLY A 346 -6.11 18.30 0.92
C GLY A 346 -4.93 17.37 1.12
N SER A 347 -3.87 17.92 1.69
CA SER A 347 -2.69 17.15 2.07
C SER A 347 -2.01 17.76 3.29
N LYS A 348 -1.28 16.91 4.03
CA LYS A 348 -0.45 17.30 5.15
C LYS A 348 0.77 16.41 5.25
N ALA A 349 1.90 16.99 5.66
CA ALA A 349 3.08 16.22 5.95
C ALA A 349 3.73 16.68 7.26
N TRP A 350 4.37 15.73 7.92
CA TRP A 350 5.25 15.95 9.06
C TRP A 350 6.68 15.63 8.61
N ASP A 351 7.46 16.66 8.41
CA ASP A 351 8.83 16.63 7.87
C ASP A 351 9.85 16.64 9.00
N GLY A 352 10.77 15.67 9.03
CA GLY A 352 11.75 15.47 10.06
C GLY A 352 11.24 14.64 11.24
N LEU A 353 10.57 13.52 10.95
CA LEU A 353 10.15 12.53 11.96
C LEU A 353 11.33 12.09 12.82
N ARG A 354 11.11 11.94 14.13
CA ARG A 354 12.14 11.52 15.10
C ARG A 354 11.54 10.60 16.13
N ALA A 355 12.28 9.55 16.46
CA ALA A 355 12.03 8.76 17.66
C ALA A 355 12.80 9.39 18.82
N ASP A 356 12.10 9.85 19.86
CA ASP A 356 12.73 10.18 21.15
C ASP A 356 13.06 8.87 21.88
N ILE A 357 14.23 8.31 21.58
CA ILE A 357 14.73 7.16 22.33
C ILE A 357 15.20 7.70 23.69
N ARG A 358 14.33 7.65 24.68
CA ARG A 358 14.76 7.79 26.08
C ARG A 358 15.33 6.45 26.49
N VAL A 359 16.65 6.33 26.48
CA VAL A 359 17.34 5.24 27.17
C VAL A 359 17.09 5.47 28.66
N GLN A 360 16.22 4.64 29.26
CA GLN A 360 16.03 4.58 30.71
C GLN A 360 17.14 3.77 31.34
#